data_24d97ed64899509b063968aa85cbb485
#
_entry.id   24d97ed64899509b063968aa85cbb485
#
_cell.length_a   1.000
_cell.length_b   1.000
_cell.length_c   1.000
_cell.angle_alpha   90.00
_cell.angle_beta   90.00
_cell.angle_gamma   90.00
#
_symmetry.space_group_name_H-M   'P 1'
#
loop_
_entity.id
_entity.type
_entity.pdbx_description
1 polymer ?
#
loop_
_entity_poly.entity_id
_entity_poly.type
_entity_poly.pdbx_seq_one_letter_code
_entity_poly.pdbx_strand_id
1 'polypeptide(L)'
;AKAEAYSAAAVESGGTLKVHIKVDTGMSRLGFLVREGHFDTGVESIAAACALPGLEAEGIFTHFAVSDEDDRDSEAYTRAQFDVFTRVLDALAAGGRTFAIRHCANSGALARYPEMYLDMVRPGIALYGVGADAQRLDLRPVMSLKSSVSTIKTFDPGTDISYGRTFRTQGRTRIGVLPIGYADGFFRGLSNRM
;
A
#
# COMPACT_ATOMS: atom_id res chain seq x y z
N ALA A 1 -13.90 12.81 -16.33
CA ALA A 1 -15.01 12.72 -15.36
C ALA A 1 -14.65 13.25 -13.96
N LYS A 2 -13.75 12.60 -13.16
CA LYS A 2 -13.46 13.09 -11.78
C LYS A 2 -12.77 14.45 -11.74
N ALA A 3 -11.78 14.69 -12.59
CA ALA A 3 -11.08 15.97 -12.65
C ALA A 3 -12.04 17.13 -13.00
N GLU A 4 -12.92 16.90 -13.94
CA GLU A 4 -13.96 17.88 -14.33
C GLU A 4 -14.93 18.16 -13.19
N ALA A 5 -15.36 17.14 -12.43
CA ALA A 5 -16.23 17.34 -11.28
C ALA A 5 -15.54 18.15 -10.18
N TYR A 6 -14.26 17.89 -9.89
CA TYR A 6 -13.49 18.70 -8.95
C TYR A 6 -13.26 20.13 -9.44
N SER A 7 -12.99 20.31 -10.73
CA SER A 7 -12.87 21.61 -11.35
C SER A 7 -14.17 22.42 -11.23
N ALA A 8 -15.31 21.81 -11.59
CA ALA A 8 -16.60 22.48 -11.47
C ALA A 8 -16.90 22.91 -10.03
N ALA A 9 -16.70 22.03 -9.05
CA ALA A 9 -16.92 22.35 -7.64
C ALA A 9 -15.97 23.45 -7.14
N ALA A 10 -14.70 23.46 -7.55
CA ALA A 10 -13.75 24.51 -7.19
C ALA A 10 -14.16 25.88 -7.77
N VAL A 11 -14.57 25.89 -9.04
CA VAL A 11 -15.05 27.12 -9.70
C VAL A 11 -16.33 27.63 -9.05
N GLU A 12 -17.29 26.76 -8.76
CA GLU A 12 -18.54 27.11 -8.09
C GLU A 12 -18.30 27.70 -6.69
N SER A 13 -17.32 27.15 -5.96
CA SER A 13 -16.94 27.69 -4.64
C SER A 13 -16.11 28.99 -4.70
N GLY A 14 -15.70 29.44 -5.89
CA GLY A 14 -14.81 30.60 -6.07
C GLY A 14 -13.40 30.37 -5.57
N GLY A 15 -12.99 29.10 -5.41
CA GLY A 15 -11.68 28.72 -4.87
C GLY A 15 -10.80 27.98 -5.88
N THR A 16 -9.61 27.63 -5.42
CA THR A 16 -8.67 26.76 -6.16
C THR A 16 -8.38 25.50 -5.33
N LEU A 17 -8.53 24.34 -5.95
CA LEU A 17 -8.24 23.04 -5.33
C LEU A 17 -6.86 22.56 -5.75
N LYS A 18 -5.95 22.38 -4.79
CA LYS A 18 -4.67 21.73 -5.01
C LYS A 18 -4.86 20.23 -5.15
N VAL A 19 -4.31 19.65 -6.19
CA VAL A 19 -4.48 18.23 -6.51
C VAL A 19 -3.17 17.57 -6.85
N HIS A 20 -3.08 16.27 -6.56
CA HIS A 20 -2.02 15.40 -7.06
C HIS A 20 -2.58 14.49 -8.15
N ILE A 21 -2.00 14.56 -9.32
CA ILE A 21 -2.37 13.73 -10.47
C ILE A 21 -1.86 12.30 -10.26
N LYS A 22 -2.75 11.32 -10.32
CA LYS A 22 -2.34 9.92 -10.25
C LYS A 22 -2.17 9.30 -11.63
N VAL A 23 -0.97 8.77 -11.88
CA VAL A 23 -0.63 7.99 -13.07
C VAL A 23 -0.74 6.50 -12.75
N ASP A 24 -1.44 5.74 -13.56
CA ASP A 24 -1.47 4.28 -13.47
C ASP A 24 -0.44 3.70 -14.43
N THR A 25 0.72 3.35 -13.88
CA THR A 25 1.84 2.75 -14.60
C THR A 25 1.86 1.22 -14.48
N GLY A 26 0.87 0.62 -13.80
CA GLY A 26 0.85 -0.83 -13.63
C GLY A 26 0.11 -1.34 -12.38
N MET A 27 -0.38 -0.47 -11.48
CA MET A 27 -1.18 -0.89 -10.34
C MET A 27 -2.61 -1.30 -10.72
N SER A 28 -3.14 -0.81 -11.85
CA SER A 28 -4.47 -1.14 -12.41
C SER A 28 -5.65 -0.87 -11.45
N ARG A 29 -5.54 0.17 -10.64
CA ARG A 29 -6.56 0.48 -9.64
C ARG A 29 -7.22 1.84 -9.86
N LEU A 30 -6.44 2.90 -9.94
CA LEU A 30 -6.89 4.29 -10.13
C LEU A 30 -5.79 5.08 -10.85
N GLY A 31 -6.17 6.13 -11.55
CA GLY A 31 -5.25 7.05 -12.21
C GLY A 31 -5.45 7.12 -13.71
N PHE A 32 -4.72 8.01 -14.35
CA PHE A 32 -4.63 8.07 -15.81
C PHE A 32 -3.80 6.88 -16.28
N LEU A 33 -4.36 6.07 -17.16
CA LEU A 33 -3.68 4.89 -17.68
C LEU A 33 -2.55 5.31 -18.62
N VAL A 34 -1.32 4.95 -18.24
CA VAL A 34 -0.13 5.20 -19.06
C VAL A 34 0.71 3.94 -19.11
N ARG A 35 0.55 3.18 -20.19
CA ARG A 35 1.24 1.92 -20.49
C ARG A 35 1.58 1.86 -21.96
N GLU A 36 2.26 0.80 -22.35
CA GLU A 36 2.48 0.50 -23.77
C GLU A 36 1.16 0.55 -24.54
N GLY A 37 1.16 1.26 -25.67
CA GLY A 37 -0.03 1.51 -26.48
C GLY A 37 -0.99 2.61 -25.98
N HIS A 38 -0.77 3.14 -24.75
CA HIS A 38 -1.60 4.21 -24.16
C HIS A 38 -0.76 5.37 -23.62
N PHE A 39 0.50 5.46 -24.00
CA PHE A 39 1.41 6.47 -23.44
C PHE A 39 0.99 7.88 -23.84
N ASP A 40 0.88 8.17 -25.11
CA ASP A 40 0.59 9.50 -25.63
C ASP A 40 -0.80 9.97 -25.20
N THR A 41 -1.83 9.14 -25.36
CA THR A 41 -3.20 9.44 -24.92
C THR A 41 -3.30 9.66 -23.40
N GLY A 42 -2.50 8.93 -22.62
CA GLY A 42 -2.41 9.12 -21.18
C GLY A 42 -1.79 10.46 -20.80
N VAL A 43 -0.67 10.82 -21.44
CA VAL A 43 0.01 12.11 -21.24
C VAL A 43 -0.90 13.28 -21.66
N GLU A 44 -1.57 13.19 -22.81
CA GLU A 44 -2.55 14.19 -23.26
C GLU A 44 -3.70 14.37 -22.27
N SER A 45 -4.24 13.26 -21.75
CA SER A 45 -5.31 13.28 -20.76
C SER A 45 -4.89 13.93 -19.45
N ILE A 46 -3.64 13.68 -19.01
CA ILE A 46 -3.04 14.34 -17.84
C ILE A 46 -2.90 15.84 -18.11
N ALA A 47 -2.34 16.23 -19.24
CA ALA A 47 -2.15 17.63 -19.62
C ALA A 47 -3.49 18.37 -19.67
N ALA A 48 -4.53 17.77 -20.24
CA ALA A 48 -5.87 18.32 -20.25
C ALA A 48 -6.46 18.49 -18.84
N ALA A 49 -6.28 17.50 -17.97
CA ALA A 49 -6.75 17.60 -16.57
C ALA A 49 -6.04 18.71 -15.79
N CYS A 50 -4.74 18.90 -16.01
CA CYS A 50 -3.98 19.98 -15.40
C CYS A 50 -4.39 21.38 -15.88
N ALA A 51 -5.07 21.48 -17.03
CA ALA A 51 -5.52 22.74 -17.61
C ALA A 51 -6.93 23.14 -17.15
N LEU A 52 -7.62 22.30 -16.39
CA LEU A 52 -8.98 22.58 -15.94
C LEU A 52 -9.01 23.77 -14.96
N PRO A 53 -9.99 24.68 -15.11
CA PRO A 53 -10.11 25.85 -14.23
C PRO A 53 -10.38 25.43 -12.78
N GLY A 54 -9.89 26.21 -11.84
CA GLY A 54 -10.06 25.95 -10.41
C GLY A 54 -9.24 24.78 -9.86
N LEU A 55 -8.40 24.10 -10.69
CA LEU A 55 -7.44 23.10 -10.23
C LEU A 55 -6.00 23.62 -10.31
N GLU A 56 -5.24 23.38 -9.25
CA GLU A 56 -3.80 23.54 -9.19
C GLU A 56 -3.15 22.17 -9.09
N ALA A 57 -2.54 21.69 -10.16
CA ALA A 57 -1.82 20.41 -10.17
C ALA A 57 -0.47 20.56 -9.46
N GLU A 58 -0.50 20.58 -8.11
CA GLU A 58 0.67 20.75 -7.25
C GLU A 58 1.61 19.52 -7.34
N GLY A 59 1.06 18.33 -7.45
CA GLY A 59 1.86 17.11 -7.49
C GLY A 59 1.40 16.08 -8.51
N ILE A 60 2.28 15.09 -8.74
CA ILE A 60 2.03 13.94 -9.59
C ILE A 60 2.64 12.68 -8.98
N PHE A 61 1.96 11.54 -9.11
CA PHE A 61 2.44 10.30 -8.52
C PHE A 61 1.99 9.03 -9.24
N THR A 62 2.76 7.98 -9.03
CA THR A 62 2.33 6.60 -9.30
C THR A 62 2.35 5.76 -8.02
N HIS A 63 1.95 4.50 -8.11
CA HIS A 63 1.98 3.55 -6.99
C HIS A 63 2.47 2.20 -7.48
N PHE A 64 3.51 1.68 -6.85
CA PHE A 64 4.09 0.40 -7.20
C PHE A 64 3.22 -0.76 -6.72
N ALA A 65 3.15 -1.79 -7.55
CA ALA A 65 2.29 -2.94 -7.28
C ALA A 65 2.97 -4.01 -6.41
N VAL A 66 4.28 -4.21 -6.57
CA VAL A 66 5.04 -5.35 -6.03
C VAL A 66 6.42 -4.93 -5.48
N SER A 67 6.55 -3.68 -5.03
CA SER A 67 7.84 -3.15 -4.56
C SER A 67 8.35 -3.74 -3.23
N ASP A 68 7.55 -4.54 -2.55
CA ASP A 68 7.84 -5.25 -1.31
C ASP A 68 8.12 -6.75 -1.50
N GLU A 69 8.12 -7.24 -2.74
CA GLU A 69 8.45 -8.62 -3.07
C GLU A 69 9.95 -8.79 -3.34
N ASP A 70 10.51 -9.99 -3.04
CA ASP A 70 11.96 -10.26 -3.11
C ASP A 70 12.40 -11.03 -4.37
N ASP A 71 11.54 -11.18 -5.36
CA ASP A 71 11.86 -11.88 -6.60
C ASP A 71 12.27 -10.93 -7.74
N ARG A 72 12.99 -11.47 -8.73
CA ARG A 72 13.52 -10.70 -9.87
C ARG A 72 12.43 -10.12 -10.77
N ASP A 73 11.32 -10.81 -10.92
CA ASP A 73 10.23 -10.38 -11.80
C ASP A 73 9.52 -9.18 -11.18
N SER A 74 9.31 -9.20 -9.86
CA SER A 74 8.75 -8.08 -9.10
C SER A 74 9.68 -6.85 -9.08
N GLU A 75 11.00 -7.06 -8.96
CA GLU A 75 11.98 -5.98 -9.10
C GLU A 75 11.92 -5.37 -10.51
N ALA A 76 11.95 -6.20 -11.55
CA ALA A 76 11.89 -5.73 -12.93
C ALA A 76 10.59 -4.96 -13.20
N TYR A 77 9.46 -5.45 -12.69
CA TYR A 77 8.16 -4.80 -12.82
C TYR A 77 8.13 -3.43 -12.11
N THR A 78 8.67 -3.34 -10.91
CA THR A 78 8.76 -2.08 -10.14
C THR A 78 9.62 -1.05 -10.89
N ARG A 79 10.77 -1.47 -11.43
CA ARG A 79 11.63 -0.60 -12.25
C ARG A 79 10.95 -0.16 -13.54
N ALA A 80 10.22 -1.04 -14.22
CA ALA A 80 9.44 -0.69 -15.41
C ALA A 80 8.33 0.33 -15.10
N GLN A 81 7.64 0.20 -13.94
CA GLN A 81 6.67 1.20 -13.50
C GLN A 81 7.32 2.56 -13.25
N PHE A 82 8.51 2.59 -12.65
CA PHE A 82 9.28 3.81 -12.43
C PHE A 82 9.73 4.45 -13.74
N ASP A 83 10.25 3.65 -14.67
CA ASP A 83 10.64 4.08 -16.01
C ASP A 83 9.49 4.75 -16.79
N VAL A 84 8.32 4.14 -16.79
CA VAL A 84 7.13 4.74 -17.39
C VAL A 84 6.78 6.05 -16.70
N PHE A 85 6.87 6.11 -15.38
CA PHE A 85 6.56 7.31 -14.62
C PHE A 85 7.53 8.46 -14.94
N THR A 86 8.82 8.20 -15.02
CA THR A 86 9.83 9.23 -15.36
C THR A 86 9.64 9.73 -16.79
N ARG A 87 9.35 8.85 -17.75
CA ARG A 87 9.02 9.25 -19.12
C ARG A 87 7.77 10.13 -19.20
N VAL A 88 6.77 9.88 -18.35
CA VAL A 88 5.58 10.76 -18.25
C VAL A 88 5.98 12.14 -17.74
N LEU A 89 6.85 12.21 -16.73
CA LEU A 89 7.35 13.48 -16.21
C LEU A 89 8.09 14.28 -17.27
N ASP A 90 8.96 13.61 -18.04
CA ASP A 90 9.73 14.22 -19.12
C ASP A 90 8.83 14.73 -20.26
N ALA A 91 7.84 13.93 -20.67
CA ALA A 91 6.89 14.32 -21.72
C ALA A 91 6.03 15.53 -21.31
N LEU A 92 5.57 15.56 -20.06
CA LEU A 92 4.81 16.69 -19.51
C LEU A 92 5.69 17.95 -19.38
N ALA A 93 6.95 17.79 -18.95
CA ALA A 93 7.90 18.89 -18.86
C ALA A 93 8.25 19.47 -20.24
N ALA A 94 8.41 18.63 -21.26
CA ALA A 94 8.58 19.07 -22.65
C ALA A 94 7.37 19.89 -23.16
N GLY A 95 6.16 19.57 -22.67
CA GLY A 95 4.93 20.34 -22.89
C GLY A 95 4.77 21.53 -21.98
N GLY A 96 5.80 21.93 -21.22
CA GLY A 96 5.79 23.09 -20.32
C GLY A 96 5.07 22.86 -18.97
N ARG A 97 4.83 21.60 -18.57
CA ARG A 97 4.17 21.28 -17.30
C ARG A 97 5.13 20.57 -16.34
N THR A 98 5.41 21.23 -15.23
CA THR A 98 6.19 20.69 -14.12
C THR A 98 5.36 20.62 -12.84
N PHE A 99 5.80 19.83 -11.88
CA PHE A 99 5.10 19.60 -10.61
C PHE A 99 6.06 19.89 -9.45
N ALA A 100 5.54 20.56 -8.42
CA ALA A 100 6.31 20.84 -7.21
C ALA A 100 6.63 19.56 -6.42
N ILE A 101 5.73 18.58 -6.47
CA ILE A 101 5.86 17.34 -5.68
C ILE A 101 5.65 16.12 -6.58
N ARG A 102 6.72 15.38 -6.85
CA ARG A 102 6.69 14.10 -7.57
C ARG A 102 6.92 12.98 -6.58
N HIS A 103 6.11 11.92 -6.61
CA HIS A 103 6.27 10.84 -5.65
C HIS A 103 5.77 9.49 -6.16
N CYS A 104 6.48 8.41 -5.80
CA CYS A 104 6.10 7.05 -6.16
C CYS A 104 6.34 6.03 -5.05
N ALA A 105 7.32 6.26 -4.17
CA ALA A 105 7.73 5.32 -3.15
C ALA A 105 6.62 5.09 -2.08
N ASN A 106 6.16 3.85 -1.97
CA ASN A 106 5.37 3.30 -0.86
C ASN A 106 6.29 2.71 0.21
N SER A 107 5.80 1.95 1.18
CA SER A 107 6.63 1.35 2.24
C SER A 107 7.69 0.39 1.70
N GLY A 108 7.37 -0.45 0.71
CA GLY A 108 8.34 -1.35 0.09
C GLY A 108 9.43 -0.58 -0.66
N ALA A 109 9.04 0.38 -1.49
CA ALA A 109 10.02 1.19 -2.22
C ALA A 109 10.85 2.09 -1.29
N LEU A 110 10.29 2.56 -0.17
CA LEU A 110 11.05 3.26 0.85
C LEU A 110 12.21 2.42 1.41
N ALA A 111 12.00 1.11 1.57
CA ALA A 111 13.01 0.22 2.10
C ALA A 111 14.05 -0.24 1.06
N ARG A 112 13.69 -0.29 -0.22
CA ARG A 112 14.44 -1.02 -1.25
C ARG A 112 15.03 -0.15 -2.36
N TYR A 113 14.39 0.99 -2.68
CA TYR A 113 14.70 1.79 -3.86
C TYR A 113 14.90 3.28 -3.49
N PRO A 114 15.99 3.65 -2.79
CA PRO A 114 16.26 5.04 -2.42
C PRO A 114 16.28 5.99 -3.63
N GLU A 115 16.71 5.48 -4.79
CA GLU A 115 16.72 6.21 -6.06
C GLU A 115 15.33 6.63 -6.58
N MET A 116 14.27 6.03 -6.02
CA MET A 116 12.87 6.30 -6.41
C MET A 116 12.13 7.21 -5.41
N TYR A 117 12.80 7.87 -4.46
CA TYR A 117 12.12 8.70 -3.46
C TYR A 117 11.51 9.96 -4.06
N LEU A 118 12.20 10.55 -5.05
CA LEU A 118 11.85 11.84 -5.63
C LEU A 118 11.67 12.92 -4.54
N ASP A 119 10.56 13.66 -4.58
CA ASP A 119 10.34 14.79 -3.66
C ASP A 119 9.61 14.38 -2.37
N MET A 120 8.93 13.21 -2.36
CA MET A 120 8.15 12.75 -1.21
C MET A 120 8.02 11.22 -1.19
N VAL A 121 8.08 10.63 -0.02
CA VAL A 121 7.77 9.20 0.22
C VAL A 121 6.43 9.04 0.95
N ARG A 122 5.78 7.89 0.79
CA ARG A 122 4.48 7.59 1.40
C ARG A 122 4.55 6.30 2.23
N PRO A 123 5.19 6.33 3.41
CA PRO A 123 5.18 5.19 4.31
C PRO A 123 3.75 4.93 4.80
N GLY A 124 3.27 3.73 4.57
CA GLY A 124 1.98 3.25 5.06
C GLY A 124 2.19 2.24 6.18
N ILE A 125 2.27 0.96 5.82
CA ILE A 125 2.43 -0.14 6.79
C ILE A 125 3.74 -0.01 7.60
N ALA A 126 4.79 0.57 7.04
CA ALA A 126 6.05 0.81 7.75
C ALA A 126 5.87 1.70 9.00
N LEU A 127 4.91 2.63 9.03
CA LEU A 127 4.62 3.45 10.21
C LEU A 127 4.13 2.63 11.41
N TYR A 128 3.55 1.46 11.16
CA TYR A 128 3.11 0.55 12.23
C TYR A 128 4.22 -0.40 12.70
N GLY A 129 5.41 -0.28 12.12
CA GLY A 129 6.55 -1.12 12.48
C GLY A 129 6.42 -2.57 11.98
N VAL A 130 5.63 -2.80 10.94
CA VAL A 130 5.38 -4.12 10.35
C VAL A 130 5.50 -4.07 8.83
N GLY A 131 5.48 -5.22 8.17
CA GLY A 131 5.61 -5.37 6.72
C GLY A 131 6.82 -6.21 6.33
N ALA A 132 6.93 -6.59 5.06
CA ALA A 132 7.99 -7.46 4.56
C ALA A 132 9.40 -6.91 4.83
N ASP A 133 9.56 -5.59 4.83
CA ASP A 133 10.84 -4.91 4.99
C ASP A 133 11.06 -4.31 6.40
N ALA A 134 10.27 -4.71 7.41
CA ALA A 134 10.39 -4.17 8.76
C ALA A 134 11.78 -4.37 9.36
N GLN A 135 12.42 -5.51 9.12
CA GLN A 135 13.79 -5.80 9.57
C GLN A 135 14.85 -4.96 8.82
N ARG A 136 14.66 -4.74 7.53
CA ARG A 136 15.57 -3.93 6.70
C ARG A 136 15.64 -2.47 7.16
N LEU A 137 14.53 -1.95 7.66
CA LEU A 137 14.41 -0.59 8.19
C LEU A 137 14.59 -0.51 9.72
N ASP A 138 14.92 -1.61 10.40
CA ASP A 138 15.00 -1.72 11.87
C ASP A 138 13.73 -1.15 12.57
N LEU A 139 12.55 -1.51 12.03
CA LEU A 139 11.29 -1.02 12.55
C LEU A 139 10.86 -1.80 13.80
N ARG A 140 10.20 -1.11 14.71
CA ARG A 140 9.59 -1.71 15.90
C ARG A 140 8.08 -1.65 15.81
N PRO A 141 7.36 -2.77 16.03
CA PRO A 141 5.91 -2.76 16.06
C PRO A 141 5.37 -1.75 17.10
N VAL A 142 4.47 -0.89 16.66
CA VAL A 142 3.84 0.13 17.54
C VAL A 142 2.61 -0.39 18.26
N MET A 143 2.10 -1.57 17.85
CA MET A 143 0.92 -2.20 18.46
C MET A 143 1.30 -3.55 19.08
N SER A 144 0.69 -3.88 20.21
CA SER A 144 0.76 -5.20 20.83
C SER A 144 -0.63 -5.65 21.26
N LEU A 145 -0.98 -6.90 20.97
CA LEU A 145 -2.17 -7.54 21.49
C LEU A 145 -1.80 -8.24 22.81
N LYS A 146 -2.48 -7.91 23.89
CA LYS A 146 -2.27 -8.52 25.22
C LYS A 146 -3.55 -9.18 25.70
N SER A 147 -3.43 -10.34 26.33
CA SER A 147 -4.51 -11.03 27.00
C SER A 147 -3.99 -11.70 28.26
N SER A 148 -4.88 -12.16 29.12
CA SER A 148 -4.55 -12.91 30.32
C SER A 148 -5.11 -14.32 30.27
N VAL A 149 -4.42 -15.28 30.90
CA VAL A 149 -4.93 -16.66 31.00
C VAL A 149 -6.07 -16.68 32.04
N SER A 150 -7.29 -16.97 31.61
CA SER A 150 -8.46 -17.05 32.49
C SER A 150 -8.55 -18.37 33.27
N THR A 151 -8.07 -19.46 32.68
CA THR A 151 -8.13 -20.81 33.28
C THR A 151 -7.00 -21.66 32.76
N ILE A 152 -6.44 -22.51 33.63
CA ILE A 152 -5.47 -23.54 33.24
C ILE A 152 -6.03 -24.91 33.64
N LYS A 153 -6.04 -25.85 32.70
CA LYS A 153 -6.43 -27.26 32.96
C LYS A 153 -5.34 -28.18 32.48
N THR A 154 -5.21 -29.32 33.17
CA THR A 154 -4.30 -30.40 32.75
C THR A 154 -5.13 -31.55 32.18
N PHE A 155 -4.75 -32.03 31.05
CA PHE A 155 -5.40 -33.12 30.34
C PHE A 155 -4.44 -34.31 30.16
N ASP A 156 -4.98 -35.52 30.20
CA ASP A 156 -4.23 -36.75 29.96
C ASP A 156 -3.99 -36.93 28.44
N PRO A 157 -3.04 -37.83 28.08
CA PRO A 157 -2.81 -38.17 26.68
C PRO A 157 -4.09 -38.64 25.99
N GLY A 158 -4.23 -38.30 24.71
CA GLY A 158 -5.37 -38.71 23.89
C GLY A 158 -6.63 -37.87 24.09
N THR A 159 -6.57 -36.75 24.82
CA THR A 159 -7.71 -35.85 25.02
C THR A 159 -7.83 -34.88 23.83
N ASP A 160 -9.02 -34.80 23.24
CA ASP A 160 -9.32 -33.86 22.19
C ASP A 160 -9.65 -32.48 22.75
N ILE A 161 -9.14 -31.43 22.13
CA ILE A 161 -9.27 -30.05 22.61
C ILE A 161 -10.07 -29.22 21.61
N SER A 162 -11.09 -28.49 22.12
CA SER A 162 -11.85 -27.45 21.42
C SER A 162 -12.61 -27.93 20.18
N TYR A 163 -13.13 -26.94 19.40
CA TYR A 163 -13.97 -27.18 18.24
C TYR A 163 -13.23 -27.95 17.13
N GLY A 164 -13.94 -28.89 16.53
CA GLY A 164 -13.41 -29.70 15.44
C GLY A 164 -12.40 -30.76 15.90
N ARG A 165 -12.00 -30.77 17.19
CA ARG A 165 -11.06 -31.75 17.77
C ARG A 165 -9.75 -31.83 16.99
N THR A 166 -9.31 -30.68 16.46
CA THR A 166 -8.13 -30.60 15.57
C THR A 166 -6.79 -30.70 16.32
N PHE A 167 -6.81 -30.53 17.63
CA PHE A 167 -5.66 -30.77 18.52
C PHE A 167 -5.97 -31.90 19.51
N ARG A 168 -5.08 -32.88 19.57
CA ARG A 168 -5.16 -33.99 20.53
C ARG A 168 -3.86 -34.10 21.31
N THR A 169 -3.98 -34.17 22.65
CA THR A 169 -2.82 -34.28 23.53
C THR A 169 -2.03 -35.55 23.31
N GLN A 170 -0.72 -35.48 23.17
CA GLN A 170 0.18 -36.63 23.01
C GLN A 170 0.70 -37.14 24.37
N GLY A 171 0.73 -36.27 25.35
CA GLY A 171 1.15 -36.54 26.72
C GLY A 171 0.32 -35.75 27.71
N ARG A 172 0.65 -35.79 29.00
CA ARG A 172 0.03 -34.95 30.01
C ARG A 172 0.31 -33.48 29.73
N THR A 173 -0.72 -32.75 29.27
CA THR A 173 -0.60 -31.41 28.69
C THR A 173 -1.39 -30.39 29.51
N ARG A 174 -0.76 -29.24 29.81
CA ARG A 174 -1.44 -28.07 30.41
C ARG A 174 -1.97 -27.18 29.30
N ILE A 175 -3.26 -26.88 29.33
CA ILE A 175 -3.94 -26.02 28.37
C ILE A 175 -4.42 -24.76 29.11
N GLY A 176 -4.00 -23.60 28.62
CA GLY A 176 -4.47 -22.28 29.05
C GLY A 176 -5.60 -21.77 28.16
N VAL A 177 -6.62 -21.21 28.77
CA VAL A 177 -7.73 -20.56 28.07
C VAL A 177 -7.51 -19.05 28.10
N LEU A 178 -7.48 -18.42 26.94
CA LEU A 178 -7.43 -16.97 26.76
C LEU A 178 -8.84 -16.48 26.41
N PRO A 179 -9.36 -15.41 27.06
CA PRO A 179 -10.67 -14.84 26.76
C PRO A 179 -10.64 -13.94 25.53
N ILE A 180 -10.09 -14.46 24.42
CA ILE A 180 -10.04 -13.81 23.13
C ILE A 180 -10.25 -14.86 22.04
N GLY A 181 -11.02 -14.52 21.02
CA GLY A 181 -11.30 -15.44 19.93
C GLY A 181 -11.71 -14.73 18.64
N TYR A 182 -12.26 -15.49 17.70
CA TYR A 182 -12.64 -14.95 16.38
C TYR A 182 -13.73 -13.89 16.45
N ALA A 183 -14.57 -13.88 17.47
CA ALA A 183 -15.56 -12.82 17.70
C ALA A 183 -14.91 -11.47 18.06
N ASP A 184 -13.67 -11.49 18.54
CA ASP A 184 -12.86 -10.31 18.85
C ASP A 184 -11.93 -9.91 17.70
N GLY A 185 -12.07 -10.53 16.53
CA GLY A 185 -11.22 -10.32 15.37
C GLY A 185 -9.97 -11.20 15.32
N PHE A 186 -9.80 -12.16 16.24
CA PHE A 186 -8.68 -13.10 16.21
C PHE A 186 -8.93 -14.16 15.13
N PHE A 187 -8.13 -14.13 14.06
CA PHE A 187 -8.40 -14.85 12.83
C PHE A 187 -8.37 -16.39 13.01
N ARG A 188 -9.45 -17.08 12.65
CA ARG A 188 -9.56 -18.55 12.78
C ARG A 188 -8.48 -19.34 12.05
N GLY A 189 -7.93 -18.81 10.96
CA GLY A 189 -6.84 -19.45 10.21
C GLY A 189 -5.54 -19.62 10.99
N LEU A 190 -5.41 -18.98 12.17
CA LEU A 190 -4.28 -19.15 13.09
C LEU A 190 -4.39 -20.41 13.96
N SER A 191 -5.51 -21.14 13.90
CA SER A 191 -5.68 -22.39 14.65
C SER A 191 -4.54 -23.37 14.36
N ASN A 192 -3.89 -23.88 15.41
CA ASN A 192 -2.76 -24.81 15.35
C ASN A 192 -1.52 -24.29 14.59
N ARG A 193 -1.35 -22.98 14.44
CA ARG A 193 -0.22 -22.35 13.71
C ARG A 193 0.65 -21.46 14.57
N MET A 194 0.37 -21.36 15.85
CA MET A 194 1.15 -20.57 16.83
C MET A 194 1.86 -21.49 17.80
#